data_110a0bb403330240451af3cff089634f
#
_entry.id   110a0bb403330240451af3cff089634f
#
_cell.length_a   1.000
_cell.length_b   1.000
_cell.length_c   1.000
_cell.angle_alpha   90.00
_cell.angle_beta   90.00
_cell.angle_gamma   90.00
#
_symmetry.space_group_name_H-M   'P 1'
#
loop_
_entity.id
_entity.type
_entity.pdbx_description
1 polymer ?
#
loop_
_entity_poly.entity_id
_entity_poly.type
_entity_poly.pdbx_seq_one_letter_code
_entity_poly.pdbx_strand_id
1 'polypeptide(L)'
;SRSALAEGIIDASLLVAADGKNSNFRKSADISVRLTHYRQSAIVTTIGHEFVHNGSAHQFFFPGGPLALLPLTKNRSSIVWSDSSLASDAAMSLNDSDFIDELSHRINGLLGKIKLLGPRQIFPLNLQMANRYTAKRLVLVGDAAHSIHPIAGQGLNLGLRDAAALADNVALSIRENIDLGSEVIQEYEKWRISDNNKLGITTDILNRLFSNKNSSLRFVRRLGLNGVNHSELLKTFFIEEASGLTGELPTLMIEN
;
A
#
# COMPACT_ATOMS: atom_id res chain seq x y z
N SER A 1 14.29 17.46 -27.25
CA SER A 1 13.20 18.41 -27.60
C SER A 1 12.00 18.08 -26.73
N ARG A 2 11.71 18.92 -25.75
CA ARG A 2 10.43 18.90 -25.05
C ARG A 2 9.39 19.38 -26.06
N SER A 3 8.55 18.48 -26.55
CA SER A 3 7.32 18.89 -27.23
C SER A 3 6.47 19.62 -26.21
N ALA A 4 6.20 20.89 -26.43
CA ALA A 4 5.19 21.63 -25.70
C ALA A 4 3.87 20.88 -25.91
N LEU A 5 3.34 20.25 -24.87
CA LEU A 5 1.96 19.81 -24.86
C LEU A 5 1.12 21.10 -24.97
N ALA A 6 0.23 21.15 -25.94
CA ALA A 6 -0.67 22.27 -26.10
C ALA A 6 -1.42 22.45 -24.77
N GLU A 7 -1.32 23.63 -24.16
CA GLU A 7 -2.12 24.02 -23.02
C GLU A 7 -3.59 24.10 -23.51
N GLY A 8 -4.35 23.02 -23.23
CA GLY A 8 -5.77 22.95 -23.53
C GLY A 8 -6.58 23.10 -22.24
N ILE A 9 -7.67 23.84 -22.31
CA ILE A 9 -8.68 23.90 -21.28
C ILE A 9 -9.63 22.72 -21.50
N ILE A 10 -9.88 21.93 -20.44
CA ILE A 10 -10.86 20.84 -20.45
C ILE A 10 -11.97 21.21 -19.46
N ASP A 11 -13.20 21.28 -19.95
CA ASP A 11 -14.39 21.42 -19.12
C ASP A 11 -14.84 20.04 -18.64
N ALA A 12 -15.03 19.87 -17.34
CA ALA A 12 -15.47 18.64 -16.74
C ALA A 12 -16.49 18.87 -15.62
N SER A 13 -17.45 17.95 -15.50
CA SER A 13 -18.44 17.99 -14.43
C SER A 13 -17.86 17.58 -13.07
N LEU A 14 -16.83 16.73 -13.07
CA LEU A 14 -16.11 16.26 -11.89
C LEU A 14 -14.64 16.06 -12.25
N LEU A 15 -13.73 16.53 -11.40
CA LEU A 15 -12.30 16.26 -11.47
C LEU A 15 -11.96 15.12 -10.50
N VAL A 16 -11.38 14.04 -11.01
CA VAL A 16 -10.87 12.91 -10.20
C VAL A 16 -9.36 13.03 -10.09
N ALA A 17 -8.87 13.34 -8.89
CA ALA A 17 -7.45 13.44 -8.61
C ALA A 17 -6.89 12.07 -8.21
N ALA A 18 -6.20 11.43 -9.15
CA ALA A 18 -5.45 10.18 -8.98
C ALA A 18 -3.95 10.38 -9.26
N ASP A 19 -3.43 11.57 -8.96
CA ASP A 19 -2.09 12.06 -9.29
C ASP A 19 -1.03 11.71 -8.20
N GLY A 20 -1.36 10.76 -7.32
CA GLY A 20 -0.44 10.13 -6.40
C GLY A 20 -0.17 10.94 -5.12
N LYS A 21 0.74 10.44 -4.32
CA LYS A 21 1.04 10.90 -2.95
C LYS A 21 1.28 12.42 -2.84
N ASN A 22 1.91 13.02 -3.85
CA ASN A 22 2.24 14.44 -3.88
C ASN A 22 1.20 15.29 -4.61
N SER A 23 -0.03 14.80 -4.74
CA SER A 23 -1.13 15.37 -5.50
C SER A 23 -1.14 16.90 -5.54
N ASN A 24 -1.06 17.45 -6.74
CA ASN A 24 -1.16 18.89 -6.96
C ASN A 24 -2.61 19.36 -6.86
N PHE A 25 -3.56 18.56 -7.33
CA PHE A 25 -4.99 18.85 -7.21
C PHE A 25 -5.45 18.90 -5.76
N ARG A 26 -4.97 17.98 -4.91
CA ARG A 26 -5.22 18.05 -3.47
C ARG A 26 -4.73 19.35 -2.85
N LYS A 27 -3.48 19.76 -3.20
CA LYS A 27 -2.89 21.01 -2.71
C LYS A 27 -3.64 22.23 -3.19
N SER A 28 -4.04 22.26 -4.48
CA SER A 28 -4.80 23.38 -5.07
C SER A 28 -6.21 23.52 -4.47
N ALA A 29 -6.75 22.45 -3.89
CA ALA A 29 -8.03 22.45 -3.20
C ALA A 29 -7.91 22.72 -1.68
N ASP A 30 -6.72 23.10 -1.19
CA ASP A 30 -6.42 23.34 0.23
C ASP A 30 -6.82 22.16 1.13
N ILE A 31 -6.68 20.93 0.62
CA ILE A 31 -6.92 19.72 1.39
C ILE A 31 -5.63 19.32 2.11
N SER A 32 -5.64 19.49 3.42
CA SER A 32 -4.51 19.11 4.29
C SER A 32 -4.43 17.60 4.49
N VAL A 33 -3.24 17.14 4.87
CA VAL A 33 -2.97 15.73 5.18
C VAL A 33 -2.44 15.56 6.60
N ARG A 34 -2.81 14.47 7.25
CA ARG A 34 -2.09 13.95 8.41
C ARG A 34 -0.94 13.11 7.92
N LEU A 35 0.28 13.42 8.39
CA LEU A 35 1.49 12.71 7.99
C LEU A 35 2.16 12.12 9.23
N THR A 36 2.42 10.80 9.20
CA THR A 36 3.22 10.11 10.21
C THR A 36 4.46 9.53 9.55
N HIS A 37 5.63 9.97 10.01
CA HIS A 37 6.91 9.47 9.53
C HIS A 37 7.34 8.25 10.32
N TYR A 38 7.58 7.13 9.63
CA TYR A 38 8.07 5.90 10.27
C TYR A 38 9.57 5.90 10.53
N ARG A 39 10.32 6.84 9.89
CA ARG A 39 11.80 6.79 9.83
C ARG A 39 12.31 5.47 9.27
N GLN A 40 11.55 4.91 8.37
CA GLN A 40 11.84 3.70 7.60
C GLN A 40 11.84 4.02 6.12
N SER A 41 12.60 3.23 5.37
CA SER A 41 12.56 3.24 3.91
C SER A 41 12.41 1.83 3.39
N ALA A 42 11.78 1.66 2.22
CA ALA A 42 11.70 0.39 1.54
C ALA A 42 12.66 0.38 0.36
N ILE A 43 13.53 -0.63 0.29
CA ILE A 43 14.32 -0.92 -0.90
C ILE A 43 13.50 -1.86 -1.77
N VAL A 44 13.31 -1.48 -3.03
CA VAL A 44 12.56 -2.25 -4.02
C VAL A 44 13.49 -2.63 -5.16
N THR A 45 13.51 -3.91 -5.52
CA THR A 45 14.25 -4.43 -6.66
C THR A 45 13.64 -5.74 -7.16
N THR A 46 14.07 -6.22 -8.32
CA THR A 46 13.72 -7.54 -8.84
C THR A 46 14.93 -8.44 -8.78
N ILE A 47 14.74 -9.65 -8.28
CA ILE A 47 15.74 -10.70 -8.30
C ILE A 47 15.34 -11.89 -9.19
N GLY A 48 16.34 -12.52 -9.81
CA GLY A 48 16.22 -13.88 -10.36
C GLY A 48 16.76 -14.87 -9.33
N HIS A 49 16.20 -16.07 -9.31
CA HIS A 49 16.56 -17.10 -8.33
C HIS A 49 16.55 -18.52 -8.90
N GLU A 50 17.22 -19.42 -8.21
CA GLU A 50 17.43 -20.80 -8.64
C GLU A 50 16.21 -21.68 -8.42
N PHE A 51 15.62 -21.65 -7.20
CA PHE A 51 14.49 -22.48 -6.84
C PHE A 51 13.17 -21.83 -7.22
N VAL A 52 12.17 -22.64 -7.60
CA VAL A 52 10.85 -22.15 -7.95
C VAL A 52 10.11 -21.63 -6.71
N HIS A 53 9.44 -20.49 -6.84
CA HIS A 53 8.62 -19.90 -5.76
C HIS A 53 7.22 -20.48 -5.65
N ASN A 54 6.77 -21.30 -6.62
CA ASN A 54 5.43 -21.93 -6.65
C ASN A 54 4.26 -20.94 -6.45
N GLY A 55 4.40 -19.71 -6.91
CA GLY A 55 3.39 -18.66 -6.70
C GLY A 55 3.29 -18.13 -5.26
N SER A 56 4.15 -18.59 -4.35
CA SER A 56 4.09 -18.21 -2.94
C SER A 56 4.78 -16.87 -2.70
N ALA A 57 4.08 -15.96 -2.02
CA ALA A 57 4.67 -14.77 -1.43
C ALA A 57 5.19 -15.10 -0.03
N HIS A 58 6.36 -14.57 0.32
CA HIS A 58 6.96 -14.74 1.64
C HIS A 58 7.19 -13.38 2.28
N GLN A 59 6.92 -13.30 3.59
CA GLN A 59 7.19 -12.08 4.35
C GLN A 59 7.93 -12.44 5.65
N PHE A 60 9.09 -11.82 5.80
CA PHE A 60 9.95 -11.96 6.98
C PHE A 60 9.84 -10.69 7.82
N PHE A 61 9.72 -10.84 9.12
CA PHE A 61 9.63 -9.71 10.05
C PHE A 61 10.92 -9.52 10.81
N PHE A 62 11.60 -8.41 10.54
CA PHE A 62 12.83 -8.00 11.24
C PHE A 62 12.57 -6.80 12.15
N PRO A 63 13.45 -6.56 13.12
CA PRO A 63 13.29 -5.40 14.03
C PRO A 63 13.28 -4.04 13.34
N GLY A 64 13.90 -3.91 12.15
CA GLY A 64 13.92 -2.68 11.35
C GLY A 64 12.67 -2.54 10.46
N GLY A 65 12.01 -3.63 10.12
CA GLY A 65 10.84 -3.67 9.24
C GLY A 65 10.70 -5.01 8.52
N PRO A 66 9.61 -5.22 7.78
CA PRO A 66 9.38 -6.42 7.00
C PRO A 66 10.21 -6.46 5.72
N LEU A 67 10.55 -7.69 5.30
CA LEU A 67 11.08 -8.00 3.98
C LEU A 67 10.08 -8.92 3.28
N ALA A 68 9.54 -8.50 2.15
CA ALA A 68 8.62 -9.29 1.35
C ALA A 68 9.31 -9.78 0.07
N LEU A 69 9.06 -11.04 -0.28
CA LEU A 69 9.37 -11.67 -1.57
C LEU A 69 8.05 -11.90 -2.30
N LEU A 70 7.82 -11.19 -3.38
CA LEU A 70 6.58 -11.26 -4.14
C LEU A 70 6.83 -11.99 -5.47
N PRO A 71 6.13 -13.11 -5.74
CA PRO A 71 6.38 -13.92 -6.92
C PRO A 71 6.06 -13.16 -8.20
N LEU A 72 6.95 -13.24 -9.17
CA LEU A 72 6.77 -12.75 -10.54
C LEU A 72 6.82 -13.94 -11.52
N THR A 73 6.54 -13.67 -12.78
CA THR A 73 6.63 -14.71 -13.82
C THR A 73 8.03 -15.34 -13.89
N LYS A 74 8.11 -16.63 -14.12
CA LYS A 74 9.33 -17.44 -14.11
C LYS A 74 9.98 -17.44 -12.70
N ASN A 75 11.26 -17.76 -12.61
CA ASN A 75 12.03 -17.72 -11.37
C ASN A 75 12.49 -16.29 -11.04
N ARG A 76 11.50 -15.39 -10.82
CA ARG A 76 11.76 -14.00 -10.45
C ARG A 76 10.87 -13.60 -9.27
N SER A 77 11.37 -12.75 -8.43
CA SER A 77 10.60 -12.16 -7.34
C SER A 77 10.89 -10.66 -7.23
N SER A 78 9.86 -9.89 -6.92
CA SER A 78 10.04 -8.51 -6.46
C SER A 78 10.37 -8.54 -4.98
N ILE A 79 11.34 -7.74 -4.58
CA ILE A 79 11.74 -7.53 -3.20
C ILE A 79 11.20 -6.20 -2.72
N VAL A 80 10.57 -6.21 -1.55
CA VAL A 80 10.24 -5.00 -0.80
C VAL A 80 10.85 -5.16 0.59
N TRP A 81 12.03 -4.59 0.76
CA TRP A 81 12.79 -4.67 2.02
C TRP A 81 12.69 -3.36 2.77
N SER A 82 11.87 -3.34 3.82
CA SER A 82 11.72 -2.21 4.72
C SER A 82 12.70 -2.31 5.88
N ASP A 83 13.36 -1.20 6.19
CA ASP A 83 14.25 -1.09 7.36
C ASP A 83 14.28 0.37 7.85
N SER A 84 14.97 0.65 8.94
CA SER A 84 15.24 2.03 9.34
C SER A 84 15.92 2.78 8.19
N SER A 85 15.64 4.07 8.03
CA SER A 85 16.21 4.84 6.90
C SER A 85 17.74 4.72 6.86
N LEU A 86 18.39 4.77 8.04
CA LEU A 86 19.85 4.60 8.12
C LEU A 86 20.34 3.24 7.61
N ALA A 87 19.65 2.15 7.98
CA ALA A 87 20.01 0.80 7.53
C ALA A 87 19.73 0.61 6.03
N SER A 88 18.63 1.19 5.54
CA SER A 88 18.30 1.15 4.11
C SER A 88 19.33 1.93 3.27
N ASP A 89 19.77 3.11 3.74
CA ASP A 89 20.81 3.88 3.07
C ASP A 89 22.15 3.13 3.05
N ALA A 90 22.51 2.48 4.15
CA ALA A 90 23.70 1.63 4.22
C ALA A 90 23.60 0.44 3.23
N ALA A 91 22.45 -0.24 3.15
CA ALA A 91 22.24 -1.33 2.21
C ALA A 91 22.26 -0.85 0.75
N MET A 92 21.76 0.35 0.47
CA MET A 92 21.85 0.95 -0.88
C MET A 92 23.29 1.30 -1.29
N SER A 93 24.17 1.55 -0.32
CA SER A 93 25.59 1.87 -0.56
C SER A 93 26.46 0.63 -0.84
N LEU A 94 25.96 -0.58 -0.59
CA LEU A 94 26.67 -1.81 -0.90
C LEU A 94 26.82 -1.98 -2.42
N ASN A 95 27.90 -2.62 -2.87
CA ASN A 95 27.97 -3.12 -4.25
C ASN A 95 26.95 -4.27 -4.46
N ASP A 96 26.74 -4.69 -5.68
CA ASP A 96 25.71 -5.68 -6.02
C ASP A 96 25.97 -7.06 -5.38
N SER A 97 27.24 -7.47 -5.26
CA SER A 97 27.59 -8.75 -4.63
C SER A 97 27.25 -8.73 -3.15
N ASP A 98 27.73 -7.73 -2.42
CA ASP A 98 27.51 -7.61 -0.98
C ASP A 98 26.02 -7.42 -0.64
N PHE A 99 25.27 -6.70 -1.49
CA PHE A 99 23.82 -6.57 -1.35
C PHE A 99 23.11 -7.92 -1.50
N ILE A 100 23.52 -8.72 -2.49
CA ILE A 100 22.95 -10.06 -2.72
C ILE A 100 23.29 -11.00 -1.57
N ASP A 101 24.50 -10.93 -1.01
CA ASP A 101 24.92 -11.75 0.11
C ASP A 101 24.09 -11.40 1.38
N GLU A 102 23.92 -10.12 1.66
CA GLU A 102 23.07 -9.66 2.77
C GLU A 102 21.61 -10.11 2.59
N LEU A 103 21.06 -9.96 1.37
CA LEU A 103 19.70 -10.39 1.07
C LEU A 103 19.55 -11.92 1.20
N SER A 104 20.52 -12.70 0.67
CA SER A 104 20.53 -14.17 0.76
C SER A 104 20.55 -14.64 2.22
N HIS A 105 21.33 -13.96 3.06
CA HIS A 105 21.38 -14.25 4.49
C HIS A 105 20.02 -13.98 5.16
N ARG A 106 19.37 -12.87 4.86
CA ARG A 106 18.06 -12.49 5.42
C ARG A 106 16.95 -13.47 5.03
N ILE A 107 16.96 -13.96 3.81
CA ILE A 107 15.95 -14.95 3.34
C ILE A 107 16.35 -16.40 3.64
N ASN A 108 17.48 -16.60 4.32
CA ASN A 108 18.00 -17.92 4.74
C ASN A 108 18.09 -18.92 3.57
N GLY A 109 18.53 -18.45 2.40
CA GLY A 109 18.73 -19.28 1.20
C GLY A 109 17.43 -19.87 0.61
N LEU A 110 16.25 -19.40 1.01
CA LEU A 110 14.94 -19.93 0.61
C LEU A 110 14.79 -20.14 -0.91
N LEU A 111 15.38 -19.27 -1.71
CA LEU A 111 15.25 -19.28 -3.17
C LEU A 111 16.52 -19.81 -3.88
N GLY A 112 17.47 -20.39 -3.14
CA GLY A 112 18.77 -20.81 -3.68
C GLY A 112 19.65 -19.62 -4.05
N LYS A 113 20.47 -19.77 -5.10
CA LYS A 113 21.30 -18.66 -5.60
C LYS A 113 20.41 -17.58 -6.19
N ILE A 114 20.66 -16.33 -5.79
CA ILE A 114 19.92 -15.17 -6.28
C ILE A 114 20.83 -14.19 -7.04
N LYS A 115 20.25 -13.39 -7.93
CA LYS A 115 20.95 -12.34 -8.68
C LYS A 115 20.04 -11.14 -8.89
N LEU A 116 20.56 -9.94 -8.94
CA LEU A 116 19.83 -8.75 -9.32
C LEU A 116 19.42 -8.80 -10.80
N LEU A 117 18.18 -8.40 -11.10
CA LEU A 117 17.65 -8.26 -12.46
C LEU A 117 17.19 -6.83 -12.77
N GLY A 118 17.18 -5.96 -11.79
CA GLY A 118 16.78 -4.57 -11.95
C GLY A 118 17.51 -3.63 -11.00
N PRO A 119 17.39 -2.33 -11.20
CA PRO A 119 18.00 -1.35 -10.31
C PRO A 119 17.36 -1.44 -8.91
N ARG A 120 18.17 -1.13 -7.92
CA ARG A 120 17.69 -0.92 -6.55
C ARG A 120 17.10 0.48 -6.45
N GLN A 121 15.88 0.59 -5.92
CA GLN A 121 15.19 1.85 -5.67
C GLN A 121 14.85 1.95 -4.20
N ILE A 122 14.90 3.15 -3.64
CA ILE A 122 14.57 3.39 -2.24
C ILE A 122 13.42 4.38 -2.11
N PHE A 123 12.45 4.08 -1.25
CA PHE A 123 11.26 4.87 -1.02
C PHE A 123 11.06 5.13 0.47
N PRO A 124 10.95 6.39 0.90
CA PRO A 124 10.63 6.70 2.30
C PRO A 124 9.20 6.27 2.65
N LEU A 125 9.05 5.60 3.79
CA LEU A 125 7.77 5.09 4.27
C LEU A 125 7.11 6.07 5.24
N ASN A 126 5.88 6.43 4.90
CA ASN A 126 5.05 7.31 5.71
C ASN A 126 3.60 6.83 5.66
N LEU A 127 2.84 7.10 6.71
CA LEU A 127 1.39 7.09 6.64
C LEU A 127 0.93 8.52 6.32
N GLN A 128 0.19 8.68 5.24
CA GLN A 128 -0.41 9.95 4.83
C GLN A 128 -1.90 9.75 4.63
N MET A 129 -2.72 10.57 5.27
CA MET A 129 -4.17 10.52 5.16
C MET A 129 -4.69 11.93 4.94
N ALA A 130 -5.42 12.16 3.85
CA ALA A 130 -6.08 13.44 3.63
C ALA A 130 -7.23 13.62 4.64
N ASN A 131 -7.39 14.86 5.11
CA ASN A 131 -8.45 15.18 6.08
C ASN A 131 -9.84 15.23 5.43
N ARG A 132 -9.89 15.42 4.11
CA ARG A 132 -11.08 15.35 3.26
C ARG A 132 -10.71 14.65 1.95
N TYR A 133 -11.66 13.97 1.35
CA TYR A 133 -11.48 13.33 0.03
C TYR A 133 -12.17 14.10 -1.08
N THR A 134 -12.95 15.10 -0.73
CA THR A 134 -13.73 15.88 -1.69
C THR A 134 -13.54 17.39 -1.51
N ALA A 135 -13.72 18.13 -2.59
CA ALA A 135 -13.90 19.57 -2.63
C ALA A 135 -14.90 19.90 -3.74
N LYS A 136 -15.13 21.19 -4.02
CA LYS A 136 -16.05 21.60 -5.09
C LYS A 136 -15.65 20.96 -6.42
N ARG A 137 -16.45 20.00 -6.90
CA ARG A 137 -16.24 19.25 -8.15
C ARG A 137 -14.88 18.55 -8.24
N LEU A 138 -14.31 18.17 -7.09
CA LEU A 138 -13.05 17.45 -6.97
C LEU A 138 -13.22 16.26 -6.04
N VAL A 139 -12.70 15.11 -6.42
CA VAL A 139 -12.59 13.92 -5.58
C VAL A 139 -11.19 13.34 -5.64
N LEU A 140 -10.66 12.91 -4.50
CA LEU A 140 -9.35 12.26 -4.37
C LEU A 140 -9.53 10.74 -4.37
N VAL A 141 -8.63 10.04 -5.09
CA VAL A 141 -8.63 8.58 -5.21
C VAL A 141 -7.20 8.05 -5.01
N GLY A 142 -7.06 6.93 -4.33
CA GLY A 142 -5.78 6.25 -4.11
C GLY A 142 -4.78 7.11 -3.35
N ASP A 143 -3.51 7.09 -3.76
CA ASP A 143 -2.43 7.78 -3.05
C ASP A 143 -2.61 9.32 -2.97
N ALA A 144 -3.46 9.91 -3.80
CA ALA A 144 -3.84 11.30 -3.66
C ALA A 144 -4.62 11.56 -2.36
N ALA A 145 -5.43 10.59 -1.93
CA ALA A 145 -6.21 10.63 -0.70
C ALA A 145 -5.48 10.00 0.49
N HIS A 146 -4.81 8.86 0.30
CA HIS A 146 -4.17 8.10 1.36
C HIS A 146 -2.95 7.33 0.86
N SER A 147 -1.92 7.24 1.68
CA SER A 147 -0.75 6.39 1.44
C SER A 147 -0.41 5.67 2.74
N ILE A 148 -0.45 4.34 2.72
CA ILE A 148 -0.27 3.49 3.90
C ILE A 148 1.06 2.75 3.86
N HIS A 149 1.47 2.18 5.00
CA HIS A 149 2.66 1.33 5.07
C HIS A 149 2.49 0.06 4.22
N PRO A 150 3.49 -0.36 3.42
CA PRO A 150 3.36 -1.51 2.51
C PRO A 150 3.36 -2.88 3.20
N ILE A 151 3.25 -2.94 4.53
CA ILE A 151 3.34 -4.18 5.33
C ILE A 151 2.36 -5.28 4.89
N ALA A 152 1.24 -4.91 4.28
CA ALA A 152 0.25 -5.86 3.79
C ALA A 152 0.00 -5.76 2.28
N GLY A 153 0.77 -4.93 1.55
CA GLY A 153 0.58 -4.73 0.12
C GLY A 153 -0.74 -4.06 -0.28
N GLN A 154 -1.47 -3.46 0.67
CA GLN A 154 -2.86 -3.01 0.51
C GLN A 154 -3.04 -1.68 -0.20
N GLY A 155 -1.96 -0.91 -0.46
CA GLY A 155 -2.08 0.43 -1.03
C GLY A 155 -2.83 0.46 -2.37
N LEU A 156 -2.47 -0.44 -3.30
CA LEU A 156 -3.16 -0.56 -4.59
C LEU A 156 -4.62 -1.00 -4.42
N ASN A 157 -4.88 -1.98 -3.55
CA ASN A 157 -6.22 -2.49 -3.30
C ASN A 157 -7.16 -1.40 -2.78
N LEU A 158 -6.67 -0.54 -1.87
CA LEU A 158 -7.43 0.62 -1.41
C LEU A 158 -7.76 1.58 -2.55
N GLY A 159 -6.80 1.90 -3.41
CA GLY A 159 -7.02 2.76 -4.57
C GLY A 159 -8.04 2.18 -5.55
N LEU A 160 -8.00 0.87 -5.79
CA LEU A 160 -9.01 0.18 -6.62
C LEU A 160 -10.40 0.21 -5.99
N ARG A 161 -10.50 0.02 -4.67
CA ARG A 161 -11.76 0.17 -3.93
C ARG A 161 -12.30 1.60 -3.98
N ASP A 162 -11.43 2.60 -3.91
CA ASP A 162 -11.83 4.00 -4.08
C ASP A 162 -12.42 4.22 -5.48
N ALA A 163 -11.76 3.72 -6.52
CA ALA A 163 -12.25 3.86 -7.90
C ALA A 163 -13.60 3.17 -8.10
N ALA A 164 -13.77 1.96 -7.56
CA ALA A 164 -15.02 1.21 -7.61
C ALA A 164 -16.15 1.91 -6.84
N ALA A 165 -15.88 2.38 -5.62
CA ALA A 165 -16.84 3.13 -4.82
C ALA A 165 -17.25 4.45 -5.48
N LEU A 166 -16.29 5.14 -6.10
CA LEU A 166 -16.59 6.35 -6.87
C LEU A 166 -17.48 6.03 -8.08
N ALA A 167 -17.21 4.93 -8.78
CA ALA A 167 -18.04 4.49 -9.91
C ALA A 167 -19.48 4.23 -9.49
N ASP A 168 -19.73 3.57 -8.36
CA ASP A 168 -21.08 3.35 -7.82
C ASP A 168 -21.79 4.67 -7.55
N ASN A 169 -21.11 5.62 -6.90
CA ASN A 169 -21.69 6.94 -6.60
C ASN A 169 -21.98 7.76 -7.87
N VAL A 170 -21.08 7.72 -8.86
CA VAL A 170 -21.31 8.39 -10.15
C VAL A 170 -22.47 7.75 -10.90
N ALA A 171 -22.56 6.43 -10.94
CA ALA A 171 -23.66 5.71 -11.59
C ALA A 171 -25.00 6.04 -10.94
N LEU A 172 -25.05 6.13 -9.61
CA LEU A 172 -26.23 6.56 -8.87
C LEU A 172 -26.64 7.99 -9.24
N SER A 173 -25.68 8.93 -9.27
CA SER A 173 -25.93 10.30 -9.68
C SER A 173 -26.55 10.41 -11.06
N ILE A 174 -25.99 9.69 -12.03
CA ILE A 174 -26.48 9.69 -13.42
C ILE A 174 -27.91 9.12 -13.47
N ARG A 175 -28.16 8.01 -12.80
CA ARG A 175 -29.47 7.34 -12.78
C ARG A 175 -30.55 8.22 -12.17
N GLU A 176 -30.23 8.94 -11.12
CA GLU A 176 -31.16 9.80 -10.37
C GLU A 176 -31.16 11.26 -10.83
N ASN A 177 -30.37 11.57 -11.87
CA ASN A 177 -30.22 12.93 -12.41
C ASN A 177 -29.77 13.94 -11.32
N ILE A 178 -28.87 13.52 -10.44
CA ILE A 178 -28.29 14.34 -9.38
C ILE A 178 -26.97 14.95 -9.87
N ASP A 179 -26.68 16.20 -9.52
CA ASP A 179 -25.41 16.84 -9.89
C ASP A 179 -24.21 16.19 -9.23
N LEU A 180 -23.17 15.84 -10.02
CA LEU A 180 -21.94 15.23 -9.55
C LEU A 180 -21.13 16.11 -8.56
N GLY A 181 -21.42 17.39 -8.47
CA GLY A 181 -20.81 18.30 -7.50
C GLY A 181 -21.53 18.38 -6.16
N SER A 182 -22.55 17.56 -5.93
CA SER A 182 -23.46 17.60 -4.80
C SER A 182 -23.15 16.56 -3.71
N GLU A 183 -24.19 16.17 -2.95
CA GLU A 183 -24.12 15.24 -1.82
C GLU A 183 -23.55 13.86 -2.15
N VAL A 184 -23.66 13.42 -3.40
CA VAL A 184 -23.22 12.08 -3.81
C VAL A 184 -21.71 11.88 -3.63
N ILE A 185 -20.89 12.88 -3.92
CA ILE A 185 -19.46 12.78 -3.64
C ILE A 185 -19.14 12.85 -2.14
N GLN A 186 -20.03 13.39 -1.33
CA GLN A 186 -19.90 13.37 0.14
C GLN A 186 -20.16 11.97 0.70
N GLU A 187 -21.08 11.21 0.12
CA GLU A 187 -21.30 9.81 0.51
C GLU A 187 -20.07 8.95 0.17
N TYR A 188 -19.46 9.15 -1.01
CA TYR A 188 -18.16 8.56 -1.34
C TYR A 188 -17.12 8.89 -0.26
N GLU A 189 -17.00 10.16 0.13
CA GLU A 189 -16.04 10.60 1.15
C GLU A 189 -16.27 9.88 2.48
N LYS A 190 -17.49 9.88 3.01
CA LYS A 190 -17.84 9.25 4.28
C LYS A 190 -17.49 7.77 4.27
N TRP A 191 -17.86 7.07 3.21
CA TRP A 191 -17.59 5.67 3.04
C TRP A 191 -16.07 5.40 3.02
N ARG A 192 -15.34 6.05 2.14
CA ARG A 192 -13.92 5.77 1.93
C ARG A 192 -13.02 6.23 3.06
N ILE A 193 -13.31 7.39 3.68
CA ILE A 193 -12.54 7.85 4.86
C ILE A 193 -12.63 6.86 6.00
N SER A 194 -13.83 6.32 6.27
CA SER A 194 -14.02 5.34 7.34
C SER A 194 -13.17 4.08 7.11
N ASP A 195 -13.27 3.49 5.92
CA ASP A 195 -12.54 2.29 5.54
C ASP A 195 -11.02 2.49 5.56
N ASN A 196 -10.57 3.55 4.91
CA ASN A 196 -9.14 3.82 4.75
C ASN A 196 -8.49 4.18 6.09
N ASN A 197 -9.19 4.89 6.98
CA ASN A 197 -8.70 5.15 8.33
C ASN A 197 -8.57 3.87 9.16
N LYS A 198 -9.54 2.96 9.10
CA LYS A 198 -9.46 1.65 9.79
C LYS A 198 -8.22 0.88 9.34
N LEU A 199 -8.02 0.73 8.04
CA LEU A 199 -6.87 0.01 7.51
C LEU A 199 -5.54 0.74 7.77
N GLY A 200 -5.52 2.08 7.67
CA GLY A 200 -4.35 2.89 8.02
C GLY A 200 -3.92 2.71 9.47
N ILE A 201 -4.87 2.70 10.40
CA ILE A 201 -4.59 2.44 11.83
C ILE A 201 -4.12 0.99 12.03
N THR A 202 -4.77 0.03 11.40
CA THR A 202 -4.39 -1.39 11.51
C THR A 202 -2.98 -1.64 11.01
N THR A 203 -2.62 -1.08 9.85
CA THR A 203 -1.26 -1.22 9.30
C THR A 203 -0.21 -0.50 10.16
N ASP A 204 -0.54 0.64 10.75
CA ASP A 204 0.34 1.35 11.70
C ASP A 204 0.59 0.53 12.97
N ILE A 205 -0.46 -0.03 13.55
CA ILE A 205 -0.36 -0.93 14.72
C ILE A 205 0.49 -2.16 14.39
N LEU A 206 0.24 -2.81 13.26
CA LEU A 206 1.01 -3.96 12.82
C LEU A 206 2.48 -3.59 12.61
N ASN A 207 2.77 -2.49 11.91
CA ASN A 207 4.14 -2.04 11.72
C ASN A 207 4.85 -1.81 13.07
N ARG A 208 4.24 -1.08 13.99
CA ARG A 208 4.82 -0.83 15.33
C ARG A 208 5.01 -2.12 16.13
N LEU A 209 4.07 -3.06 16.04
CA LEU A 209 4.15 -4.34 16.72
C LEU A 209 5.29 -5.20 16.17
N PHE A 210 5.44 -5.27 14.85
CA PHE A 210 6.42 -6.16 14.21
C PHE A 210 7.81 -5.55 14.07
N SER A 211 7.94 -4.23 13.99
CA SER A 211 9.22 -3.50 13.88
C SER A 211 9.78 -3.07 15.23
N ASN A 212 9.57 -3.84 16.30
CA ASN A 212 10.00 -3.47 17.65
C ASN A 212 10.96 -4.51 18.25
N LYS A 213 12.00 -4.01 18.96
CA LYS A 213 13.01 -4.84 19.62
C LYS A 213 12.63 -5.26 21.06
N ASN A 214 11.52 -4.74 21.61
CA ASN A 214 11.10 -4.98 22.98
C ASN A 214 10.73 -6.46 23.20
N SER A 215 11.34 -7.09 24.20
CA SER A 215 11.15 -8.52 24.51
C SER A 215 9.70 -8.86 24.91
N SER A 216 9.03 -7.95 25.63
CA SER A 216 7.63 -8.14 26.05
C SER A 216 6.68 -8.12 24.86
N LEU A 217 6.89 -7.20 23.90
CA LEU A 217 6.11 -7.16 22.66
C LEU A 217 6.39 -8.38 21.77
N ARG A 218 7.61 -8.92 21.81
CA ARG A 218 7.96 -10.15 21.10
C ARG A 218 7.20 -11.36 21.65
N PHE A 219 7.03 -11.43 22.96
CA PHE A 219 6.25 -12.47 23.62
C PHE A 219 4.75 -12.37 23.25
N VAL A 220 4.16 -11.18 23.34
CA VAL A 220 2.75 -10.92 22.96
C VAL A 220 2.51 -11.28 21.50
N ARG A 221 3.41 -10.87 20.59
CA ARG A 221 3.35 -11.21 19.17
C ARG A 221 3.37 -12.73 18.94
N ARG A 222 4.25 -13.45 19.64
CA ARG A 222 4.35 -14.91 19.51
C ARG A 222 3.07 -15.61 19.99
N LEU A 223 2.48 -15.16 21.10
CA LEU A 223 1.20 -15.67 21.58
C LEU A 223 0.07 -15.36 20.61
N GLY A 224 0.00 -14.13 20.09
CA GLY A 224 -1.02 -13.71 19.11
C GLY A 224 -0.94 -14.53 17.83
N LEU A 225 0.24 -14.70 17.25
CA LEU A 225 0.43 -15.51 16.03
C LEU A 225 0.10 -16.99 16.27
N ASN A 226 0.46 -17.55 17.44
CA ASN A 226 0.05 -18.91 17.79
C ASN A 226 -1.46 -19.03 17.90
N GLY A 227 -2.14 -18.06 18.54
CA GLY A 227 -3.60 -18.04 18.63
C GLY A 227 -4.28 -18.02 17.25
N VAL A 228 -3.81 -17.14 16.36
CA VAL A 228 -4.29 -17.08 14.98
C VAL A 228 -4.02 -18.39 14.24
N ASN A 229 -2.83 -18.98 14.42
CA ASN A 229 -2.47 -20.22 13.72
C ASN A 229 -3.32 -21.42 14.13
N HIS A 230 -3.87 -21.43 15.36
CA HIS A 230 -4.72 -22.51 15.87
C HIS A 230 -6.22 -22.25 15.72
N SER A 231 -6.63 -21.09 15.25
CA SER A 231 -8.04 -20.71 15.07
C SER A 231 -8.36 -20.48 13.60
N GLU A 232 -9.13 -21.37 12.99
CA GLU A 232 -9.58 -21.21 11.59
C GLU A 232 -10.41 -19.94 11.41
N LEU A 233 -11.26 -19.58 12.39
CA LEU A 233 -12.05 -18.35 12.34
C LEU A 233 -11.17 -17.10 12.28
N LEU A 234 -10.09 -17.04 13.09
CA LEU A 234 -9.16 -15.91 13.06
C LEU A 234 -8.36 -15.88 11.75
N LYS A 235 -7.94 -17.04 11.24
CA LYS A 235 -7.26 -17.11 9.94
C LYS A 235 -8.16 -16.58 8.82
N THR A 236 -9.39 -17.08 8.74
CA THR A 236 -10.37 -16.64 7.73
C THR A 236 -10.60 -15.14 7.82
N PHE A 237 -10.84 -14.61 9.03
CA PHE A 237 -11.00 -13.16 9.24
C PHE A 237 -9.80 -12.37 8.72
N PHE A 238 -8.55 -12.76 9.06
CA PHE A 238 -7.36 -12.06 8.58
C PHE A 238 -7.12 -12.23 7.08
N ILE A 239 -7.49 -13.37 6.48
CA ILE A 239 -7.42 -13.59 5.03
C ILE A 239 -8.42 -12.70 4.31
N GLU A 240 -9.66 -12.64 4.77
CA GLU A 240 -10.70 -11.78 4.20
C GLU A 240 -10.34 -10.30 4.30
N GLU A 241 -9.82 -9.86 5.46
CA GLU A 241 -9.32 -8.50 5.65
C GLU A 241 -8.15 -8.18 4.71
N ALA A 242 -7.18 -9.10 4.60
CA ALA A 242 -6.03 -8.97 3.71
C ALA A 242 -6.43 -9.03 2.22
N SER A 243 -7.47 -9.75 1.88
CA SER A 243 -8.02 -9.82 0.52
C SER A 243 -8.89 -8.62 0.15
N GLY A 244 -9.19 -7.74 1.14
CA GLY A 244 -10.07 -6.60 0.94
C GLY A 244 -11.53 -7.00 0.75
N LEU A 245 -11.94 -8.17 1.27
CA LEU A 245 -13.32 -8.69 1.17
C LEU A 245 -14.17 -8.32 2.39
N THR A 246 -13.64 -7.55 3.34
CA THR A 246 -14.37 -7.14 4.53
C THR A 246 -15.01 -5.76 4.36
N GLY A 247 -16.06 -5.51 5.13
CA GLY A 247 -16.81 -4.25 5.11
C GLY A 247 -17.81 -4.16 3.95
N GLU A 248 -18.26 -2.96 3.66
CA GLU A 248 -19.15 -2.68 2.54
C GLU A 248 -18.34 -2.65 1.24
N LEU A 249 -18.63 -3.59 0.32
CA LEU A 249 -17.92 -3.72 -0.94
C LEU A 249 -18.62 -2.92 -2.04
N PRO A 250 -17.86 -2.19 -2.89
CA PRO A 250 -18.39 -1.60 -4.11
C PRO A 250 -18.94 -2.67 -5.06
N THR A 251 -19.96 -2.31 -5.84
CA THR A 251 -20.65 -3.24 -6.76
C THR A 251 -19.68 -3.94 -7.73
N LEU A 252 -18.67 -3.22 -8.22
CA LEU A 252 -17.65 -3.79 -9.13
C LEU A 252 -16.69 -4.79 -8.46
N MET A 253 -16.74 -4.94 -7.13
CA MET A 253 -15.92 -5.88 -6.37
C MET A 253 -16.72 -7.08 -5.83
N ILE A 254 -18.02 -7.13 -6.11
CA ILE A 254 -18.88 -8.26 -5.75
C ILE A 254 -18.95 -9.17 -6.97
N GLU A 255 -18.53 -10.44 -6.81
CA GLU A 255 -18.71 -11.47 -7.84
C GLU A 255 -20.22 -11.72 -8.04
N ASN A 256 -20.68 -11.63 -9.30
CA ASN A 256 -22.02 -12.01 -9.72
C ASN A 256 -22.09 -13.53 -9.95
#